data_ad19d9fa4e2dcebbe4947a7f4bae3c30
#
_entry.id   ad19d9fa4e2dcebbe4947a7f4bae3c30
#
_cell.length_a   1.000
_cell.length_b   1.000
_cell.length_c   1.000
_cell.angle_alpha   90.00
_cell.angle_beta   90.00
_cell.angle_gamma   90.00
#
_symmetry.space_group_name_H-M   'P 1'
#
loop_
_entity.id
_entity.type
_entity.pdbx_description
1 polymer ?
#
loop_
_entity_poly.entity_id
_entity_poly.type
_entity_poly.pdbx_seq_one_letter_code
_entity_poly.pdbx_strand_id
1 'polypeptide(L)'
;SAITLATLLSSDFNKVRVLASIYKQAQDESLRQRGLVGFVFAVIECKLYLHEVDKLVEEMLKEESVRDEILETAIQVVFCNNAEKDNEYLERNIFPEIMKNRPVDITKTGIIEKEDDPMEDILNPDATDRKMDELEQSMRKMVDMQKAGADIYFGGFKQMKRYAFFYTMSNWFAPFNINHPAFGNISQEIKESSLLKMLFASNSFCDNDKYSLVLSMSSIFSKLPENIKDAVPGEIIGSKLMENKNNAAEIRRLYLQDLYRFFMLYPQKNSFDNIFSRHSKFLGEDPFARYMPDELRTLVKFLVKRGDNALPLMLSVFDINNDADCMLLAYIYMKRGDNIKAYTYYYKVYQKEAANIKALKGAALTAFRSENYVSAAKLYDALINTHGEKAMKHQVYYCLSLLRIGDIDKAVSNLYRLSFEFTDNAEVIRALALGLVLQGKTDQAISNYVA
;
A
#
# COMPACT_ATOMS: atom_id res chain seq x y z
N SER A 1 -12.45 -23.27 -0.70
CA SER A 1 -11.56 -23.17 -1.89
C SER A 1 -12.10 -23.92 -3.11
N ALA A 2 -12.49 -25.22 -2.98
CA ALA A 2 -13.00 -26.00 -4.12
C ALA A 2 -14.27 -25.36 -4.74
N ILE A 3 -15.22 -24.93 -3.90
CA ILE A 3 -16.44 -24.24 -4.37
C ILE A 3 -16.09 -22.91 -5.03
N THR A 4 -15.18 -22.16 -4.46
CA THR A 4 -14.69 -20.88 -5.04
C THR A 4 -14.12 -21.10 -6.43
N LEU A 5 -13.19 -22.05 -6.59
CA LEU A 5 -12.61 -22.37 -7.91
C LEU A 5 -13.67 -22.91 -8.90
N ALA A 6 -14.60 -23.74 -8.42
CA ALA A 6 -15.69 -24.25 -9.25
C ALA A 6 -16.63 -23.12 -9.74
N THR A 7 -16.81 -22.05 -8.94
CA THR A 7 -17.61 -20.89 -9.37
C THR A 7 -16.91 -20.08 -10.44
N LEU A 8 -15.58 -19.95 -10.36
CA LEU A 8 -14.76 -19.27 -11.37
C LEU A 8 -14.76 -20.00 -12.72
N LEU A 9 -14.93 -21.34 -12.69
CA LEU A 9 -15.01 -22.14 -13.93
C LEU A 9 -16.41 -22.18 -14.53
N SER A 10 -17.45 -22.06 -13.71
CA SER A 10 -18.85 -22.17 -14.13
C SER A 10 -19.73 -21.37 -13.18
N SER A 11 -20.31 -20.28 -13.69
CA SER A 11 -21.26 -19.44 -12.96
C SER A 11 -22.50 -20.26 -12.54
N ASP A 12 -22.77 -20.28 -11.23
CA ASP A 12 -23.91 -20.99 -10.65
C ASP A 12 -24.33 -20.31 -9.34
N PHE A 13 -25.57 -19.82 -9.30
CA PHE A 13 -26.11 -19.15 -8.13
C PHE A 13 -26.12 -20.03 -6.86
N ASN A 14 -26.31 -21.35 -7.00
CA ASN A 14 -26.28 -22.22 -5.83
C ASN A 14 -24.89 -22.25 -5.14
N LYS A 15 -23.82 -22.15 -5.92
CA LYS A 15 -22.46 -22.05 -5.37
C LYS A 15 -22.27 -20.73 -4.61
N VAL A 16 -22.78 -19.61 -5.15
CA VAL A 16 -22.77 -18.31 -4.46
C VAL A 16 -23.52 -18.40 -3.14
N ARG A 17 -24.73 -18.99 -3.16
CA ARG A 17 -25.56 -19.18 -1.97
C ARG A 17 -24.88 -20.07 -0.91
N VAL A 18 -24.22 -21.15 -1.33
CA VAL A 18 -23.48 -22.02 -0.41
C VAL A 18 -22.32 -21.25 0.25
N LEU A 19 -21.56 -20.43 -0.48
CA LEU A 19 -20.48 -19.63 0.08
C LEU A 19 -21.01 -18.59 1.09
N ALA A 20 -22.12 -17.93 0.78
CA ALA A 20 -22.80 -17.04 1.73
C ALA A 20 -23.27 -17.79 3.00
N SER A 21 -23.84 -19.01 2.84
CA SER A 21 -24.26 -19.83 3.97
C SER A 21 -23.08 -20.29 4.84
N ILE A 22 -21.95 -20.64 4.24
CA ILE A 22 -20.71 -20.95 4.97
C ILE A 22 -20.29 -19.76 5.81
N TYR A 23 -20.25 -18.56 5.25
CA TYR A 23 -19.91 -17.36 5.99
C TYR A 23 -20.86 -17.11 7.17
N LYS A 24 -22.17 -17.25 6.97
CA LYS A 24 -23.17 -16.99 8.02
C LYS A 24 -23.21 -18.06 9.12
N GLN A 25 -22.93 -19.32 8.81
CA GLN A 25 -23.23 -20.46 9.71
C GLN A 25 -22.01 -21.20 10.24
N ALA A 26 -20.83 -21.06 9.62
CA ALA A 26 -19.65 -21.79 10.07
C ALA A 26 -19.21 -21.31 11.46
N GLN A 27 -18.95 -22.28 12.35
CA GLN A 27 -18.42 -22.02 13.69
C GLN A 27 -16.89 -21.80 13.66
N ASP A 28 -16.21 -22.40 12.71
CA ASP A 28 -14.77 -22.23 12.49
C ASP A 28 -14.52 -20.93 11.75
N GLU A 29 -13.75 -20.02 12.37
CA GLU A 29 -13.48 -18.70 11.80
C GLU A 29 -12.69 -18.78 10.50
N SER A 30 -11.78 -19.75 10.35
CA SER A 30 -11.04 -19.95 9.11
C SER A 30 -11.97 -20.34 7.96
N LEU A 31 -12.91 -21.24 8.21
CA LEU A 31 -13.90 -21.65 7.22
C LEU A 31 -14.85 -20.48 6.88
N ARG A 32 -15.27 -19.73 7.90
CA ARG A 32 -16.14 -18.56 7.76
C ARG A 32 -15.50 -17.51 6.85
N GLN A 33 -14.25 -17.12 7.12
CA GLN A 33 -13.55 -16.09 6.36
C GLN A 33 -13.18 -16.55 4.92
N ARG A 34 -12.84 -17.82 4.75
CA ARG A 34 -12.67 -18.41 3.40
C ARG A 34 -14.00 -18.42 2.64
N GLY A 35 -15.14 -18.58 3.34
CA GLY A 35 -16.49 -18.45 2.79
C GLY A 35 -16.76 -17.04 2.27
N LEU A 36 -16.39 -16.00 3.03
CA LEU A 36 -16.57 -14.61 2.62
C LEU A 36 -15.75 -14.27 1.37
N VAL A 37 -14.46 -14.59 1.38
CA VAL A 37 -13.59 -14.35 0.22
C VAL A 37 -14.12 -15.08 -1.02
N GLY A 38 -14.53 -16.34 -0.85
CA GLY A 38 -15.15 -17.12 -1.92
C GLY A 38 -16.45 -16.50 -2.43
N PHE A 39 -17.31 -16.03 -1.52
CA PHE A 39 -18.56 -15.34 -1.84
C PHE A 39 -18.30 -14.09 -2.68
N VAL A 40 -17.37 -13.22 -2.27
CA VAL A 40 -17.04 -12.00 -3.01
C VAL A 40 -16.65 -12.32 -4.46
N PHE A 41 -15.72 -13.24 -4.67
CA PHE A 41 -15.30 -13.62 -6.01
C PHE A 41 -16.41 -14.33 -6.82
N ALA A 42 -17.21 -15.16 -6.17
CA ALA A 42 -18.33 -15.83 -6.80
C ALA A 42 -19.41 -14.83 -7.28
N VAL A 43 -19.69 -13.79 -6.50
CA VAL A 43 -20.65 -12.71 -6.86
C VAL A 43 -20.19 -12.02 -8.14
N ILE A 44 -18.92 -11.63 -8.22
CA ILE A 44 -18.41 -10.86 -9.36
C ILE A 44 -18.41 -11.68 -10.66
N GLU A 45 -18.13 -12.98 -10.55
CA GLU A 45 -18.11 -13.90 -11.70
C GLU A 45 -19.50 -14.42 -12.10
N CYS A 46 -20.51 -14.31 -11.22
CA CYS A 46 -21.84 -14.83 -11.48
C CYS A 46 -22.70 -13.85 -12.30
N LYS A 47 -22.48 -13.82 -13.62
CA LYS A 47 -23.18 -12.92 -14.55
C LYS A 47 -24.53 -13.40 -15.06
N LEU A 48 -24.89 -14.66 -14.79
CA LEU A 48 -26.14 -15.27 -15.31
C LEU A 48 -27.36 -15.07 -14.41
N TYR A 49 -27.18 -14.86 -13.12
CA TYR A 49 -28.25 -14.81 -12.11
C TYR A 49 -28.23 -13.45 -11.38
N LEU A 50 -28.20 -12.36 -12.13
CA LEU A 50 -27.99 -11.02 -11.60
C LEU A 50 -29.02 -10.62 -10.53
N HIS A 51 -30.30 -10.94 -10.72
CA HIS A 51 -31.35 -10.55 -9.79
C HIS A 51 -31.28 -11.33 -8.46
N GLU A 52 -31.03 -12.63 -8.53
CA GLU A 52 -30.90 -13.48 -7.32
C GLU A 52 -29.63 -13.13 -6.56
N VAL A 53 -28.53 -12.88 -7.26
CA VAL A 53 -27.26 -12.45 -6.68
C VAL A 53 -27.41 -11.07 -6.02
N ASP A 54 -28.07 -10.13 -6.69
CA ASP A 54 -28.31 -8.78 -6.19
C ASP A 54 -29.08 -8.78 -4.87
N LYS A 55 -30.17 -9.56 -4.78
CA LYS A 55 -30.94 -9.74 -3.54
C LYS A 55 -30.11 -10.35 -2.41
N LEU A 56 -29.29 -11.34 -2.73
CA LEU A 56 -28.44 -11.99 -1.73
C LEU A 56 -27.38 -11.04 -1.20
N VAL A 57 -26.76 -10.25 -2.09
CA VAL A 57 -25.78 -9.24 -1.71
C VAL A 57 -26.41 -8.16 -0.86
N GLU A 58 -27.58 -7.62 -1.28
CA GLU A 58 -28.32 -6.64 -0.47
C GLU A 58 -28.62 -7.15 0.94
N GLU A 59 -29.03 -8.42 1.07
CA GLU A 59 -29.27 -9.04 2.37
C GLU A 59 -27.97 -9.17 3.22
N MET A 60 -26.87 -9.60 2.58
CA MET A 60 -25.58 -9.75 3.27
C MET A 60 -25.04 -8.40 3.77
N LEU A 61 -25.21 -7.34 2.99
CA LEU A 61 -24.68 -6.01 3.27
C LEU A 61 -25.53 -5.18 4.24
N LYS A 62 -26.61 -5.73 4.81
CA LYS A 62 -27.35 -5.09 5.91
C LYS A 62 -26.53 -5.00 7.18
N GLU A 63 -25.59 -5.92 7.38
CA GLU A 63 -24.67 -5.93 8.50
C GLU A 63 -23.42 -5.08 8.18
N GLU A 64 -23.14 -4.07 9.01
CA GLU A 64 -21.98 -3.19 8.86
C GLU A 64 -20.66 -3.96 8.90
N SER A 65 -20.54 -4.94 9.80
CA SER A 65 -19.37 -5.81 9.92
C SER A 65 -19.04 -6.55 8.64
N VAL A 66 -20.04 -6.97 7.86
CA VAL A 66 -19.84 -7.62 6.54
C VAL A 66 -19.28 -6.64 5.53
N ARG A 67 -19.76 -5.39 5.54
CA ARG A 67 -19.27 -4.33 4.65
C ARG A 67 -17.80 -4.01 4.94
N ASP A 68 -17.43 -3.89 6.22
CA ASP A 68 -16.05 -3.67 6.64
C ASP A 68 -15.14 -4.83 6.21
N GLU A 69 -15.56 -6.07 6.42
CA GLU A 69 -14.80 -7.26 6.02
C GLU A 69 -14.61 -7.35 4.49
N ILE A 70 -15.61 -6.94 3.71
CA ILE A 70 -15.49 -6.87 2.24
C ILE A 70 -14.55 -5.73 1.81
N LEU A 71 -14.61 -4.57 2.46
CA LEU A 71 -13.67 -3.46 2.23
C LEU A 71 -12.23 -3.90 2.52
N GLU A 72 -11.99 -4.56 3.65
CA GLU A 72 -10.66 -5.12 3.98
C GLU A 72 -10.21 -6.14 2.93
N THR A 73 -11.13 -7.00 2.44
CA THR A 73 -10.85 -7.94 1.35
C THR A 73 -10.41 -7.19 0.09
N ALA A 74 -11.09 -6.10 -0.27
CA ALA A 74 -10.74 -5.29 -1.43
C ALA A 74 -9.35 -4.64 -1.28
N ILE A 75 -9.01 -4.15 -0.09
CA ILE A 75 -7.68 -3.60 0.21
C ILE A 75 -6.61 -4.69 0.09
N GLN A 76 -6.86 -5.89 0.62
CA GLN A 76 -5.92 -7.01 0.53
C GLN A 76 -5.73 -7.51 -0.92
N VAL A 77 -6.76 -7.49 -1.75
CA VAL A 77 -6.63 -7.78 -3.19
C VAL A 77 -5.69 -6.78 -3.88
N VAL A 78 -5.75 -5.50 -3.50
CA VAL A 78 -4.80 -4.49 -4.01
C VAL A 78 -3.37 -4.80 -3.57
N PHE A 79 -3.15 -5.23 -2.33
CA PHE A 79 -1.82 -5.64 -1.87
C PHE A 79 -1.31 -6.88 -2.61
N CYS A 80 -2.14 -7.91 -2.80
CA CYS A 80 -1.77 -9.08 -3.59
C CYS A 80 -1.33 -8.69 -5.00
N ASN A 81 -2.08 -7.82 -5.68
CA ASN A 81 -1.73 -7.35 -7.03
C ASN A 81 -0.44 -6.53 -7.10
N ASN A 82 -0.01 -5.96 -6.01
CA ASN A 82 1.25 -5.21 -5.93
C ASN A 82 2.43 -6.07 -5.42
N ALA A 83 2.21 -7.34 -5.05
CA ALA A 83 3.24 -8.18 -4.45
C ALA A 83 4.52 -8.31 -5.29
N GLU A 84 4.43 -8.35 -6.63
CA GLU A 84 5.62 -8.37 -7.49
C GLU A 84 6.38 -7.03 -7.46
N LYS A 85 5.68 -5.90 -7.47
CA LYS A 85 6.30 -4.56 -7.36
C LYS A 85 6.91 -4.33 -5.99
N ASP A 86 6.21 -4.76 -4.94
CA ASP A 86 6.72 -4.68 -3.57
C ASP A 86 7.98 -5.55 -3.42
N ASN A 87 8.01 -6.74 -4.02
CA ASN A 87 9.19 -7.59 -4.07
C ASN A 87 10.36 -6.95 -4.84
N GLU A 88 10.11 -6.37 -6.02
CA GLU A 88 11.15 -5.64 -6.77
C GLU A 88 11.72 -4.47 -5.96
N TYR A 89 10.88 -3.77 -5.21
CA TYR A 89 11.34 -2.69 -4.32
C TYR A 89 12.23 -3.23 -3.20
N LEU A 90 11.84 -4.36 -2.57
CA LEU A 90 12.66 -5.02 -1.54
C LEU A 90 14.01 -5.47 -2.10
N GLU A 91 14.01 -6.13 -3.28
CA GLU A 91 15.23 -6.62 -3.92
C GLU A 91 16.20 -5.49 -4.31
N ARG A 92 15.68 -4.34 -4.73
CA ARG A 92 16.51 -3.22 -5.20
C ARG A 92 16.97 -2.29 -4.08
N ASN A 93 16.14 -2.09 -3.04
CA ASN A 93 16.35 -1.00 -2.09
C ASN A 93 16.56 -1.47 -0.63
N ILE A 94 16.07 -2.65 -0.27
CA ILE A 94 16.10 -3.10 1.13
C ILE A 94 17.11 -4.25 1.32
N PHE A 95 17.01 -5.30 0.51
CA PHE A 95 17.89 -6.46 0.67
C PHE A 95 19.38 -6.15 0.44
N PRO A 96 19.80 -5.28 -0.50
CA PRO A 96 21.21 -4.91 -0.61
C PRO A 96 21.75 -4.23 0.64
N GLU A 97 20.99 -3.36 1.28
CA GLU A 97 21.34 -2.69 2.53
C GLU A 97 21.48 -3.70 3.68
N ILE A 98 20.50 -4.61 3.82
CA ILE A 98 20.56 -5.68 4.82
C ILE A 98 21.75 -6.58 4.57
N MET A 99 22.02 -6.97 3.32
CA MET A 99 23.11 -7.86 2.96
C MET A 99 24.49 -7.22 3.17
N LYS A 100 24.60 -5.90 2.94
CA LYS A 100 25.83 -5.13 3.17
C LYS A 100 26.17 -5.04 4.66
N ASN A 101 25.16 -4.76 5.49
CA ASN A 101 25.31 -4.42 6.90
C ASN A 101 25.07 -5.62 7.84
N ARG A 102 24.82 -6.83 7.30
CA ARG A 102 24.62 -8.04 8.13
C ARG A 102 25.92 -8.43 8.86
N PRO A 103 25.79 -8.93 10.09
CA PRO A 103 26.95 -9.37 10.89
C PRO A 103 27.49 -10.76 10.48
N VAL A 104 26.84 -11.43 9.52
CA VAL A 104 27.19 -12.80 9.12
C VAL A 104 27.34 -12.90 7.60
N ASP A 105 28.28 -13.72 7.15
CA ASP A 105 28.43 -14.07 5.74
C ASP A 105 27.84 -15.45 5.44
N ILE A 106 27.01 -15.52 4.38
CA ILE A 106 26.45 -16.77 3.90
C ILE A 106 27.39 -17.33 2.82
N THR A 107 28.11 -18.38 3.16
CA THR A 107 29.00 -19.07 2.23
C THR A 107 28.35 -20.35 1.69
N LYS A 108 29.00 -20.99 0.71
CA LYS A 108 28.55 -22.30 0.20
C LYS A 108 28.64 -23.41 1.26
N THR A 109 29.45 -23.22 2.29
CA THR A 109 29.70 -24.19 3.34
C THR A 109 28.94 -23.90 4.63
N GLY A 110 28.31 -22.75 4.77
CA GLY A 110 27.53 -22.38 5.97
C GLY A 110 27.46 -20.87 6.20
N ILE A 111 26.94 -20.50 7.34
CA ILE A 111 26.87 -19.11 7.83
C ILE A 111 28.08 -18.90 8.76
N ILE A 112 28.87 -17.88 8.47
CA ILE A 112 30.10 -17.54 9.23
C ILE A 112 29.89 -16.11 9.74
N GLU A 113 30.22 -15.86 11.01
CA GLU A 113 30.27 -14.49 11.53
C GLU A 113 31.35 -13.70 10.78
N LYS A 114 31.04 -12.47 10.39
CA LYS A 114 32.05 -11.57 9.83
C LYS A 114 33.03 -11.24 10.95
N GLU A 115 34.30 -11.50 10.72
CA GLU A 115 35.35 -10.96 11.58
C GLU A 115 35.36 -9.43 11.41
N ASP A 116 35.14 -8.71 12.51
CA ASP A 116 35.30 -7.26 12.54
C ASP A 116 36.78 -6.96 12.30
N ASP A 117 37.09 -6.05 11.39
CA ASP A 117 38.44 -5.56 11.18
C ASP A 117 38.82 -4.63 12.37
N PRO A 118 39.71 -5.05 13.28
CA PRO A 118 40.09 -4.22 14.43
C PRO A 118 40.66 -2.85 14.04
N MET A 119 41.13 -2.70 12.79
CA MET A 119 41.65 -1.43 12.28
C MET A 119 40.50 -0.50 11.81
N GLU A 120 39.37 -1.04 11.34
CA GLU A 120 38.21 -0.24 10.95
C GLU A 120 37.58 0.46 12.17
N ASP A 121 37.51 -0.23 13.32
CA ASP A 121 37.00 0.33 14.58
C ASP A 121 37.90 1.44 15.15
N ILE A 122 39.22 1.35 14.92
CA ILE A 122 40.18 2.38 15.34
C ILE A 122 40.11 3.61 14.43
N LEU A 123 39.94 3.40 13.12
CA LEU A 123 39.92 4.46 12.13
C LEU A 123 38.56 5.18 12.03
N ASN A 124 37.48 4.46 12.28
CA ASN A 124 36.12 4.95 12.25
C ASN A 124 35.28 4.40 13.41
N PRO A 125 35.40 4.95 14.63
CA PRO A 125 34.77 4.40 15.85
C PRO A 125 33.23 4.32 15.72
N ASP A 126 32.59 5.19 14.88
CA ASP A 126 31.14 5.21 14.67
C ASP A 126 30.69 4.34 13.47
N ALA A 127 31.58 3.59 12.81
CA ALA A 127 31.24 2.85 11.59
C ALA A 127 30.31 1.67 11.89
N THR A 128 30.54 0.97 12.97
CA THR A 128 29.72 -0.17 13.42
C THR A 128 28.34 0.29 13.86
N ASP A 129 28.23 1.39 14.62
CA ASP A 129 26.97 1.96 15.04
C ASP A 129 26.14 2.43 13.83
N ARG A 130 26.76 3.10 12.84
CA ARG A 130 26.10 3.50 11.60
C ARG A 130 25.59 2.32 10.77
N LYS A 131 26.39 1.24 10.64
CA LYS A 131 25.96 0.00 9.95
C LYS A 131 24.77 -0.64 10.65
N MET A 132 24.76 -0.61 11.99
CA MET A 132 23.67 -1.16 12.79
C MET A 132 22.39 -0.30 12.65
N ASP A 133 22.51 1.02 12.66
CA ASP A 133 21.40 1.96 12.44
C ASP A 133 20.78 1.79 11.04
N GLU A 134 21.61 1.66 10.00
CA GLU A 134 21.15 1.41 8.62
C GLU A 134 20.42 0.07 8.50
N LEU A 135 20.94 -0.98 9.14
CA LEU A 135 20.30 -2.29 9.20
C LEU A 135 18.95 -2.21 9.91
N GLU A 136 18.90 -1.56 11.08
CA GLU A 136 17.66 -1.38 11.83
C GLU A 136 16.62 -0.59 11.04
N GLN A 137 17.01 0.49 10.38
CA GLN A 137 16.10 1.27 9.52
C GLN A 137 15.55 0.45 8.36
N SER A 138 16.38 -0.39 7.73
CA SER A 138 15.97 -1.25 6.62
C SER A 138 15.01 -2.33 7.10
N MET A 139 15.27 -2.93 8.26
CA MET A 139 14.36 -3.90 8.88
C MET A 139 13.03 -3.24 9.31
N ARG A 140 13.06 -2.04 9.88
CA ARG A 140 11.85 -1.29 10.23
C ARG A 140 10.99 -1.00 9.00
N LYS A 141 11.59 -0.55 7.89
CA LYS A 141 10.86 -0.34 6.62
C LYS A 141 10.17 -1.62 6.14
N MET A 142 10.85 -2.77 6.22
CA MET A 142 10.26 -4.06 5.84
C MET A 142 9.08 -4.44 6.76
N VAL A 143 9.23 -4.26 8.07
CA VAL A 143 8.16 -4.49 9.05
C VAL A 143 6.97 -3.55 8.83
N ASP A 144 7.22 -2.29 8.52
CA ASP A 144 6.16 -1.30 8.24
C ASP A 144 5.40 -1.64 6.95
N MET A 145 6.08 -2.12 5.91
CA MET A 145 5.44 -2.65 4.70
C MET A 145 4.54 -3.85 5.02
N GLN A 146 5.02 -4.79 5.84
CA GLN A 146 4.22 -5.96 6.26
C GLN A 146 3.00 -5.54 7.08
N LYS A 147 3.18 -4.64 8.05
CA LYS A 147 2.07 -4.11 8.87
C LYS A 147 1.03 -3.36 8.03
N ALA A 148 1.48 -2.67 6.99
CA ALA A 148 0.58 -2.03 6.02
C ALA A 148 -0.19 -3.02 5.15
N GLY A 149 0.19 -4.32 5.13
CA GLY A 149 -0.47 -5.40 4.41
C GLY A 149 0.28 -5.93 3.19
N ALA A 150 1.48 -5.41 2.88
CA ALA A 150 2.28 -5.89 1.76
C ALA A 150 2.75 -7.34 1.97
N ASP A 151 2.81 -8.10 0.89
CA ASP A 151 3.30 -9.48 0.89
C ASP A 151 4.81 -9.52 0.66
N ILE A 152 5.56 -9.25 1.72
CA ILE A 152 7.03 -9.20 1.68
C ILE A 152 7.71 -10.56 1.45
N TYR A 153 6.95 -11.66 1.53
CA TYR A 153 7.46 -13.02 1.41
C TYR A 153 7.27 -13.61 0.02
N PHE A 154 6.45 -12.98 -0.83
CA PHE A 154 6.08 -13.51 -2.16
C PHE A 154 7.31 -13.89 -3.01
N GLY A 155 8.29 -13.01 -3.13
CA GLY A 155 9.48 -13.23 -3.95
C GLY A 155 10.32 -14.44 -3.51
N GLY A 156 10.56 -14.57 -2.19
CA GLY A 156 11.29 -15.69 -1.62
C GLY A 156 10.58 -17.02 -1.85
N PHE A 157 9.28 -17.07 -1.63
CA PHE A 157 8.51 -18.31 -1.81
C PHE A 157 8.19 -18.67 -3.27
N LYS A 158 8.21 -17.71 -4.19
CA LYS A 158 7.99 -17.95 -5.63
C LYS A 158 8.91 -19.06 -6.18
N GLN A 159 10.18 -19.04 -5.79
CA GLN A 159 11.16 -20.06 -6.24
C GLN A 159 10.91 -21.44 -5.61
N MET A 160 10.31 -21.48 -4.42
CA MET A 160 10.05 -22.73 -3.68
C MET A 160 8.79 -23.47 -4.16
N LYS A 161 8.00 -22.92 -5.11
CA LYS A 161 6.82 -23.59 -5.67
C LYS A 161 7.14 -24.62 -6.78
N ARG A 162 8.40 -24.99 -6.95
CA ARG A 162 8.86 -25.97 -7.95
C ARG A 162 8.80 -27.42 -7.49
N TYR A 163 8.48 -27.67 -6.22
CA TYR A 163 8.34 -29.03 -5.71
C TYR A 163 7.15 -29.76 -6.34
N ALA A 164 7.27 -31.06 -6.55
CA ALA A 164 6.21 -31.91 -7.12
C ALA A 164 4.88 -31.82 -6.34
N PHE A 165 4.93 -31.50 -5.05
CA PHE A 165 3.78 -31.20 -4.22
C PHE A 165 2.83 -30.20 -4.88
N PHE A 166 3.36 -29.14 -5.50
CA PHE A 166 2.59 -28.06 -6.13
C PHE A 166 2.10 -28.39 -7.55
N TYR A 167 2.35 -29.58 -8.09
CA TYR A 167 1.75 -29.99 -9.36
C TYR A 167 0.32 -30.46 -9.20
N THR A 168 -0.09 -30.80 -7.96
CA THR A 168 -1.45 -31.19 -7.62
C THR A 168 -2.23 -29.97 -7.11
N MET A 169 -3.33 -29.63 -7.79
CA MET A 169 -4.13 -28.43 -7.49
C MET A 169 -4.65 -28.38 -6.04
N SER A 170 -5.14 -29.52 -5.51
CA SER A 170 -5.67 -29.57 -4.14
C SER A 170 -4.65 -29.21 -3.07
N ASN A 171 -3.36 -29.42 -3.32
CA ASN A 171 -2.30 -29.14 -2.37
C ASN A 171 -2.06 -27.64 -2.15
N TRP A 172 -2.48 -26.80 -3.09
CA TRP A 172 -2.38 -25.34 -2.93
C TRP A 172 -3.30 -24.78 -1.85
N PHE A 173 -4.33 -25.53 -1.49
CA PHE A 173 -5.36 -25.11 -0.54
C PHE A 173 -5.49 -26.04 0.65
N ALA A 174 -4.57 -27.03 0.76
CA ALA A 174 -4.52 -27.92 1.90
C ALA A 174 -4.14 -27.14 3.16
N PRO A 175 -4.92 -27.22 4.25
CA PRO A 175 -4.51 -26.67 5.54
C PRO A 175 -3.15 -27.25 5.94
N PHE A 176 -2.27 -26.41 6.46
CA PHE A 176 -0.93 -26.86 6.81
C PHE A 176 -0.96 -27.93 7.90
N ASN A 177 -0.31 -29.07 7.62
CA ASN A 177 -0.13 -30.16 8.54
C ASN A 177 1.30 -30.69 8.45
N ILE A 178 2.07 -30.56 9.52
CA ILE A 178 3.46 -31.03 9.58
C ILE A 178 3.61 -32.54 9.39
N ASN A 179 2.54 -33.32 9.64
CA ASN A 179 2.51 -34.77 9.44
C ASN A 179 1.96 -35.17 8.06
N HIS A 180 1.86 -34.22 7.11
CA HIS A 180 1.38 -34.52 5.76
C HIS A 180 2.32 -35.53 5.07
N PRO A 181 1.78 -36.53 4.29
CA PRO A 181 2.58 -37.55 3.63
C PRO A 181 3.70 -37.02 2.73
N ALA A 182 3.56 -35.83 2.15
CA ALA A 182 4.60 -35.17 1.36
C ALA A 182 5.90 -34.93 2.16
N PHE A 183 5.86 -34.96 3.47
CA PHE A 183 7.01 -34.81 4.37
C PHE A 183 7.59 -36.14 4.87
N GLY A 184 7.25 -37.27 4.22
CA GLY A 184 7.74 -38.59 4.62
C GLY A 184 9.26 -38.72 4.64
N ASN A 185 9.94 -38.00 3.77
CA ASN A 185 11.40 -38.00 3.66
C ASN A 185 12.08 -36.90 4.52
N ILE A 186 11.32 -36.11 5.29
CA ILE A 186 11.86 -35.08 6.18
C ILE A 186 12.10 -35.71 7.55
N SER A 187 13.30 -35.52 8.08
CA SER A 187 13.67 -36.06 9.41
C SER A 187 12.78 -35.50 10.51
N GLN A 188 12.59 -36.29 11.58
CA GLN A 188 11.79 -35.88 12.73
C GLN A 188 12.43 -34.69 13.44
N GLU A 189 13.77 -34.63 13.48
CA GLU A 189 14.54 -33.53 14.02
C GLU A 189 14.15 -32.17 13.38
N ILE A 190 14.01 -32.12 12.04
CA ILE A 190 13.58 -30.93 11.33
C ILE A 190 12.13 -30.58 11.68
N LYS A 191 11.22 -31.57 11.69
CA LYS A 191 9.80 -31.34 12.00
C LYS A 191 9.58 -30.81 13.42
N GLU A 192 10.39 -31.22 14.36
CA GLU A 192 10.32 -30.84 15.78
C GLU A 192 11.21 -29.65 16.13
N SER A 193 11.98 -29.11 15.16
CA SER A 193 12.91 -28.02 15.42
C SER A 193 12.20 -26.78 15.99
N SER A 194 12.84 -26.15 16.96
CA SER A 194 12.37 -24.92 17.59
C SER A 194 12.19 -23.80 16.56
N LEU A 195 13.09 -23.74 15.58
CA LEU A 195 13.04 -22.78 14.48
C LEU A 195 11.75 -22.86 13.68
N LEU A 196 11.31 -24.06 13.25
CA LEU A 196 10.05 -24.22 12.51
C LEU A 196 8.83 -23.89 13.38
N LYS A 197 8.84 -24.33 14.64
CA LYS A 197 7.75 -24.01 15.59
C LYS A 197 7.60 -22.51 15.76
N MET A 198 8.71 -21.78 15.92
CA MET A 198 8.71 -20.32 16.02
C MET A 198 8.19 -19.65 14.74
N LEU A 199 8.70 -20.04 13.57
CA LEU A 199 8.28 -19.49 12.28
C LEU A 199 6.76 -19.69 12.03
N PHE A 200 6.22 -20.85 12.41
CA PHE A 200 4.80 -21.14 12.22
C PHE A 200 3.89 -20.54 13.30
N ALA A 201 4.44 -20.22 14.47
CA ALA A 201 3.69 -19.51 15.51
C ALA A 201 3.38 -18.06 15.13
N SER A 202 4.15 -17.50 14.21
CA SER A 202 4.08 -16.07 13.85
C SER A 202 2.91 -15.70 12.93
N ASN A 203 2.09 -16.63 12.43
CA ASN A 203 1.04 -16.38 11.41
C ASN A 203 1.50 -15.51 10.22
N SER A 204 2.82 -15.48 9.95
CA SER A 204 3.38 -14.64 8.88
C SER A 204 3.25 -15.28 7.49
N PHE A 205 3.04 -16.59 7.44
CA PHE A 205 3.04 -17.37 6.20
C PHE A 205 1.68 -18.00 5.92
N CYS A 206 1.24 -17.92 4.68
CA CYS A 206 0.08 -18.69 4.23
C CYS A 206 0.38 -20.19 4.19
N ASP A 207 -0.65 -21.01 4.13
CA ASP A 207 -0.48 -22.47 4.27
C ASP A 207 0.43 -23.07 3.20
N ASN A 208 0.29 -22.65 1.95
CA ASN A 208 1.16 -23.15 0.88
C ASN A 208 2.62 -22.70 1.01
N ASP A 209 2.91 -21.57 1.67
CA ASP A 209 4.29 -21.16 1.96
C ASP A 209 4.90 -22.00 3.08
N LYS A 210 4.13 -22.36 4.11
CA LYS A 210 4.57 -23.31 5.16
C LYS A 210 4.97 -24.65 4.55
N TYR A 211 4.17 -25.19 3.59
CA TYR A 211 4.56 -26.39 2.84
C TYR A 211 5.87 -26.20 2.07
N SER A 212 6.05 -25.09 1.37
CA SER A 212 7.28 -24.79 0.64
C SER A 212 8.49 -24.73 1.55
N LEU A 213 8.34 -24.10 2.71
CA LEU A 213 9.42 -23.93 3.68
C LEU A 213 9.88 -25.32 4.19
N VAL A 214 8.95 -26.16 4.65
CA VAL A 214 9.29 -27.51 5.15
C VAL A 214 9.97 -28.35 4.06
N LEU A 215 9.46 -28.33 2.82
CA LEU A 215 10.05 -29.07 1.71
C LEU A 215 11.47 -28.61 1.36
N SER A 216 11.79 -27.32 1.60
CA SER A 216 13.13 -26.78 1.37
C SER A 216 14.09 -26.99 2.55
N MET A 217 13.54 -27.23 3.76
CA MET A 217 14.37 -27.32 4.98
C MET A 217 15.37 -28.45 4.96
N SER A 218 15.10 -29.60 4.31
CA SER A 218 16.07 -30.70 4.22
C SER A 218 17.40 -30.28 3.56
N SER A 219 17.36 -29.35 2.63
CA SER A 219 18.54 -28.81 1.96
C SER A 219 19.19 -27.64 2.69
N ILE A 220 18.44 -26.94 3.54
CA ILE A 220 18.90 -25.77 4.29
C ILE A 220 19.45 -26.21 5.66
N PHE A 221 18.72 -27.10 6.36
CA PHE A 221 19.01 -27.50 7.73
C PHE A 221 20.40 -28.13 7.90
N SER A 222 20.84 -28.95 6.91
CA SER A 222 22.18 -29.52 6.90
C SER A 222 23.33 -28.48 6.78
N LYS A 223 23.00 -27.26 6.37
CA LYS A 223 23.97 -26.16 6.20
C LYS A 223 23.93 -25.14 7.34
N LEU A 224 22.97 -25.27 8.27
CA LEU A 224 22.86 -24.36 9.40
C LEU A 224 23.88 -24.76 10.49
N PRO A 225 24.58 -23.81 11.10
CA PRO A 225 25.38 -24.03 12.30
C PRO A 225 24.52 -24.58 13.44
N GLU A 226 25.14 -25.41 14.32
CA GLU A 226 24.45 -26.02 15.47
C GLU A 226 23.81 -24.98 16.40
N ASN A 227 24.52 -23.90 16.69
CA ASN A 227 24.03 -22.78 17.50
C ASN A 227 22.76 -22.13 16.93
N ILE A 228 22.55 -22.18 15.61
CA ILE A 228 21.33 -21.65 14.98
C ILE A 228 20.21 -22.70 14.96
N LYS A 229 20.54 -23.98 14.84
CA LYS A 229 19.55 -25.07 14.92
C LYS A 229 18.86 -25.10 16.29
N ASP A 230 19.60 -24.83 17.35
CA ASP A 230 19.15 -24.85 18.74
C ASP A 230 18.80 -23.46 19.28
N ALA A 231 19.24 -22.40 18.61
CA ALA A 231 18.97 -21.04 19.05
C ALA A 231 17.47 -20.72 18.94
N VAL A 232 16.86 -20.64 20.07
CA VAL A 232 15.58 -19.98 20.28
C VAL A 232 15.90 -18.58 20.81
N PRO A 233 15.83 -17.53 20.02
CA PRO A 233 15.74 -16.19 20.59
C PRO A 233 14.34 -16.09 21.24
N GLY A 234 14.18 -16.72 22.41
CA GLY A 234 12.88 -16.88 23.07
C GLY A 234 12.28 -15.59 23.60
N GLU A 235 13.01 -14.47 23.63
CA GLU A 235 12.55 -13.26 24.28
C GLU A 235 12.22 -12.08 23.34
N ILE A 236 12.75 -12.05 22.12
CA ILE A 236 12.61 -10.86 21.26
C ILE A 236 11.41 -10.95 20.30
N ILE A 237 10.92 -12.15 19.97
CA ILE A 237 9.84 -12.34 18.98
C ILE A 237 8.58 -12.98 19.61
N GLY A 238 8.69 -13.66 20.73
CA GLY A 238 7.63 -14.52 21.27
C GLY A 238 6.41 -13.79 21.86
N SER A 239 6.56 -12.63 22.48
CA SER A 239 5.47 -12.01 23.25
C SER A 239 4.47 -11.22 22.40
N LYS A 240 4.89 -10.64 21.27
CA LYS A 240 3.99 -9.90 20.37
C LYS A 240 3.37 -10.74 19.25
N LEU A 241 3.91 -11.94 18.98
CA LEU A 241 3.46 -12.82 17.90
C LEU A 241 2.35 -13.80 18.31
N MET A 242 2.10 -13.98 19.61
CA MET A 242 1.07 -14.91 20.10
C MET A 242 -0.33 -14.30 20.24
N GLU A 243 -0.50 -12.98 20.13
CA GLU A 243 -1.76 -12.32 20.49
C GLU A 243 -2.90 -12.45 19.45
N ASN A 244 -2.67 -12.95 18.23
CA ASN A 244 -3.67 -12.85 17.16
C ASN A 244 -4.00 -14.16 16.41
N LYS A 245 -4.00 -15.31 17.03
CA LYS A 245 -4.30 -16.60 16.35
C LYS A 245 -5.68 -16.70 15.67
N ASN A 246 -6.63 -15.82 15.98
CA ASN A 246 -8.00 -15.84 15.45
C ASN A 246 -8.45 -14.49 14.87
N ASN A 247 -7.54 -13.64 14.40
CA ASN A 247 -7.93 -12.39 13.78
C ASN A 247 -8.51 -12.66 12.37
N ALA A 248 -9.80 -12.37 12.20
CA ALA A 248 -10.53 -12.53 10.93
C ALA A 248 -9.81 -11.88 9.73
N ALA A 249 -9.29 -10.67 9.91
CA ALA A 249 -8.55 -9.95 8.87
C ALA A 249 -7.27 -10.69 8.44
N GLU A 250 -6.55 -11.28 9.39
CA GLU A 250 -5.35 -12.04 9.11
C GLU A 250 -5.65 -13.36 8.38
N ILE A 251 -6.70 -14.07 8.78
CA ILE A 251 -7.18 -15.27 8.09
C ILE A 251 -7.54 -14.93 6.64
N ARG A 252 -8.26 -13.85 6.39
CA ARG A 252 -8.60 -13.39 5.03
C ARG A 252 -7.34 -13.08 4.22
N ARG A 253 -6.39 -12.34 4.82
CA ARG A 253 -5.12 -11.99 4.18
C ARG A 253 -4.35 -13.23 3.75
N LEU A 254 -4.13 -14.18 4.66
CA LEU A 254 -3.39 -15.41 4.37
C LEU A 254 -4.09 -16.26 3.30
N TYR A 255 -5.41 -16.36 3.35
CA TYR A 255 -6.15 -17.09 2.33
C TYR A 255 -6.10 -16.39 0.94
N LEU A 256 -6.17 -15.07 0.90
CA LEU A 256 -5.98 -14.30 -0.35
C LEU A 256 -4.56 -14.48 -0.90
N GLN A 257 -3.55 -14.56 -0.05
CA GLN A 257 -2.18 -14.88 -0.47
C GLN A 257 -2.07 -16.30 -1.03
N ASP A 258 -2.72 -17.32 -0.42
CA ASP A 258 -2.78 -18.67 -0.98
C ASP A 258 -3.44 -18.69 -2.36
N LEU A 259 -4.58 -17.99 -2.53
CA LEU A 259 -5.26 -17.85 -3.82
C LEU A 259 -4.38 -17.12 -4.84
N TYR A 260 -3.76 -15.99 -4.46
CA TYR A 260 -2.90 -15.23 -5.36
C TYR A 260 -1.71 -16.05 -5.86
N ARG A 261 -1.05 -16.79 -4.95
CA ARG A 261 0.05 -17.70 -5.32
C ARG A 261 -0.40 -18.77 -6.28
N PHE A 262 -1.59 -19.35 -6.08
CA PHE A 262 -2.16 -20.32 -7.01
C PHE A 262 -2.33 -19.72 -8.42
N PHE A 263 -3.01 -18.59 -8.55
CA PHE A 263 -3.24 -17.96 -9.86
C PHE A 263 -1.95 -17.48 -10.55
N MET A 264 -0.93 -17.16 -9.77
CA MET A 264 0.34 -16.69 -10.32
C MET A 264 1.34 -17.81 -10.64
N LEU A 265 1.36 -18.89 -9.86
CA LEU A 265 2.46 -19.85 -9.83
C LEU A 265 2.06 -21.29 -10.13
N TYR A 266 0.76 -21.64 -10.14
CA TYR A 266 0.31 -22.99 -10.48
C TYR A 266 0.74 -23.37 -11.91
N PRO A 267 1.30 -24.57 -12.14
CA PRO A 267 1.82 -24.96 -13.47
C PRO A 267 0.78 -24.88 -14.58
N GLN A 268 -0.49 -25.19 -14.29
CA GLN A 268 -1.60 -25.13 -15.23
C GLN A 268 -2.50 -23.89 -15.02
N LYS A 269 -1.96 -22.80 -14.50
CA LYS A 269 -2.69 -21.56 -14.21
C LYS A 269 -3.44 -20.98 -15.40
N ASN A 270 -2.97 -21.22 -16.63
CA ASN A 270 -3.63 -20.74 -17.85
C ASN A 270 -5.00 -21.40 -18.12
N SER A 271 -5.36 -22.44 -17.35
CA SER A 271 -6.70 -23.04 -17.38
C SER A 271 -7.72 -22.24 -16.57
N PHE A 272 -7.29 -21.21 -15.86
CA PHE A 272 -8.12 -20.37 -15.01
C PHE A 272 -7.95 -18.90 -15.38
N ASP A 273 -9.05 -18.16 -15.41
CA ASP A 273 -8.99 -16.71 -15.45
C ASP A 273 -8.46 -16.18 -14.12
N ASN A 274 -7.43 -15.32 -14.18
CA ASN A 274 -6.86 -14.75 -12.97
C ASN A 274 -7.76 -13.65 -12.42
N ILE A 275 -8.49 -13.97 -11.35
CA ILE A 275 -9.44 -13.07 -10.70
C ILE A 275 -8.78 -11.80 -10.15
N PHE A 276 -7.53 -11.87 -9.71
CA PHE A 276 -6.81 -10.72 -9.17
C PHE A 276 -6.51 -9.67 -10.25
N SER A 277 -6.17 -10.10 -11.47
CA SER A 277 -5.93 -9.17 -12.58
C SER A 277 -7.22 -8.62 -13.16
N ARG A 278 -8.27 -9.46 -13.27
CA ARG A 278 -9.58 -9.05 -13.82
C ARG A 278 -10.35 -8.15 -12.87
N HIS A 279 -10.36 -8.50 -11.58
CA HIS A 279 -11.19 -7.87 -10.57
C HIS A 279 -10.35 -7.20 -9.45
N SER A 280 -9.22 -6.62 -9.84
CA SER A 280 -8.30 -5.95 -8.89
C SER A 280 -8.96 -4.83 -8.07
N LYS A 281 -10.08 -4.31 -8.56
CA LYS A 281 -10.86 -3.22 -7.97
C LYS A 281 -12.35 -3.57 -7.93
N PHE A 282 -12.66 -4.80 -7.58
CA PHE A 282 -14.00 -5.39 -7.62
C PHE A 282 -15.06 -4.57 -6.88
N LEU A 283 -14.69 -3.84 -5.85
CA LEU A 283 -15.63 -2.99 -5.11
C LEU A 283 -16.27 -1.90 -5.99
N GLY A 284 -15.63 -1.54 -7.12
CA GLY A 284 -16.17 -0.67 -8.14
C GLY A 284 -17.06 -1.37 -9.18
N GLU A 285 -17.35 -2.66 -9.02
CA GLU A 285 -18.18 -3.46 -9.91
C GLU A 285 -19.54 -3.74 -9.25
N ASP A 286 -20.62 -3.81 -10.06
CA ASP A 286 -21.93 -4.23 -9.56
C ASP A 286 -21.90 -5.71 -9.10
N PRO A 287 -22.60 -6.03 -8.02
CA PRO A 287 -23.52 -5.19 -7.23
C PRO A 287 -22.85 -4.37 -6.10
N PHE A 288 -21.58 -4.58 -5.79
CA PHE A 288 -20.91 -3.92 -4.66
C PHE A 288 -20.88 -2.41 -4.80
N ALA A 289 -20.55 -1.88 -5.98
CA ALA A 289 -20.51 -0.43 -6.22
C ALA A 289 -21.83 0.27 -5.87
N ARG A 290 -22.96 -0.41 -6.10
CA ARG A 290 -24.30 0.11 -5.82
C ARG A 290 -24.62 0.18 -4.33
N TYR A 291 -24.21 -0.84 -3.57
CA TYR A 291 -24.57 -1.00 -2.17
C TYR A 291 -23.50 -0.53 -1.18
N MET A 292 -22.27 -0.27 -1.65
CA MET A 292 -21.12 0.07 -0.82
C MET A 292 -20.40 1.37 -1.27
N PRO A 293 -21.12 2.48 -1.50
CA PRO A 293 -20.50 3.71 -2.03
C PRO A 293 -19.53 4.36 -1.05
N ASP A 294 -19.73 4.24 0.26
CA ASP A 294 -18.86 4.84 1.28
C ASP A 294 -17.58 4.02 1.48
N GLU A 295 -17.68 2.71 1.45
CA GLU A 295 -16.54 1.79 1.46
C GLU A 295 -15.70 1.97 0.17
N LEU A 296 -16.36 2.18 -0.96
CA LEU A 296 -15.67 2.48 -2.22
C LEU A 296 -14.93 3.83 -2.16
N ARG A 297 -15.50 4.87 -1.54
CA ARG A 297 -14.80 6.13 -1.26
C ARG A 297 -13.59 5.91 -0.35
N THR A 298 -13.71 5.03 0.63
CA THR A 298 -12.61 4.66 1.53
C THR A 298 -11.50 3.94 0.77
N LEU A 299 -11.84 3.01 -0.12
CA LEU A 299 -10.87 2.35 -1.00
C LEU A 299 -10.18 3.37 -1.94
N VAL A 300 -10.92 4.33 -2.50
CA VAL A 300 -10.35 5.41 -3.32
C VAL A 300 -9.32 6.22 -2.54
N LYS A 301 -9.63 6.62 -1.30
CA LYS A 301 -8.68 7.34 -0.42
C LYS A 301 -7.41 6.52 -0.16
N PHE A 302 -7.57 5.22 0.07
CA PHE A 302 -6.45 4.30 0.25
C PHE A 302 -5.56 4.23 -1.00
N LEU A 303 -6.14 4.05 -2.19
CA LEU A 303 -5.42 4.02 -3.47
C LEU A 303 -4.68 5.33 -3.75
N VAL A 304 -5.31 6.46 -3.47
CA VAL A 304 -4.69 7.79 -3.63
C VAL A 304 -3.47 7.98 -2.72
N LYS A 305 -3.55 7.50 -1.46
CA LYS A 305 -2.40 7.54 -0.53
C LYS A 305 -1.22 6.70 -1.03
N ARG A 306 -1.49 5.57 -1.68
CA ARG A 306 -0.47 4.71 -2.28
C ARG A 306 0.11 5.23 -3.59
N GLY A 307 -0.52 6.23 -4.20
CA GLY A 307 -0.16 6.72 -5.53
C GLY A 307 -0.74 5.87 -6.68
N ASP A 308 -1.67 4.97 -6.38
CA ASP A 308 -2.35 4.13 -7.36
C ASP A 308 -3.41 4.93 -8.15
N ASN A 309 -3.73 4.49 -9.37
CA ASN A 309 -4.77 5.13 -10.18
C ASN A 309 -6.18 4.87 -9.63
N ALA A 310 -6.70 5.83 -8.89
CA ALA A 310 -8.03 5.78 -8.29
C ALA A 310 -9.11 6.53 -9.10
N LEU A 311 -8.76 7.23 -10.19
CA LEU A 311 -9.70 8.07 -10.93
C LEU A 311 -10.93 7.32 -11.46
N PRO A 312 -10.82 6.14 -12.09
CA PRO A 312 -12.00 5.42 -12.59
C PRO A 312 -12.99 5.07 -11.47
N LEU A 313 -12.47 4.62 -10.31
CA LEU A 313 -13.30 4.30 -9.15
C LEU A 313 -13.94 5.53 -8.53
N MET A 314 -13.22 6.65 -8.47
CA MET A 314 -13.80 7.89 -7.97
C MET A 314 -14.95 8.37 -8.87
N LEU A 315 -14.79 8.26 -10.17
CA LEU A 315 -15.83 8.67 -11.13
C LEU A 315 -17.10 7.80 -11.07
N SER A 316 -17.00 6.52 -10.66
CA SER A 316 -18.17 5.63 -10.51
C SER A 316 -19.07 5.97 -9.31
N VAL A 317 -18.52 6.65 -8.28
CA VAL A 317 -19.26 7.02 -7.05
C VAL A 317 -19.35 8.53 -6.85
N PHE A 318 -18.87 9.31 -7.81
CA PHE A 318 -18.80 10.75 -7.68
C PHE A 318 -20.20 11.39 -7.64
N ASP A 319 -20.45 12.11 -6.54
CA ASP A 319 -21.60 13.01 -6.44
C ASP A 319 -21.10 14.47 -6.43
N ILE A 320 -21.50 15.21 -7.45
CA ILE A 320 -21.15 16.63 -7.61
C ILE A 320 -21.68 17.52 -6.47
N ASN A 321 -22.70 17.09 -5.74
CA ASN A 321 -23.26 17.80 -4.61
C ASN A 321 -22.56 17.47 -3.29
N ASN A 322 -21.75 16.42 -3.27
CA ASN A 322 -20.94 16.04 -2.12
C ASN A 322 -19.61 16.78 -2.15
N ASP A 323 -19.40 17.70 -1.22
CA ASP A 323 -18.21 18.53 -1.14
C ASP A 323 -16.93 17.68 -0.87
N ALA A 324 -17.06 16.58 -0.12
CA ALA A 324 -15.95 15.66 0.11
C ALA A 324 -15.55 14.92 -1.17
N ASP A 325 -16.50 14.54 -2.00
CA ASP A 325 -16.23 13.94 -3.31
C ASP A 325 -15.56 14.94 -4.26
N CYS A 326 -16.05 16.19 -4.30
CA CYS A 326 -15.43 17.26 -5.08
C CYS A 326 -13.96 17.49 -4.64
N MET A 327 -13.70 17.55 -3.33
CA MET A 327 -12.35 17.73 -2.78
C MET A 327 -11.42 16.55 -3.13
N LEU A 328 -11.92 15.32 -3.03
CA LEU A 328 -11.16 14.12 -3.35
C LEU A 328 -10.85 14.03 -4.86
N LEU A 329 -11.84 14.29 -5.71
CA LEU A 329 -11.67 14.30 -7.16
C LEU A 329 -10.71 15.41 -7.61
N ALA A 330 -10.83 16.61 -7.03
CA ALA A 330 -9.89 17.71 -7.26
C ALA A 330 -8.46 17.31 -6.91
N TYR A 331 -8.25 16.66 -5.77
CA TYR A 331 -6.93 16.17 -5.37
C TYR A 331 -6.37 15.13 -6.34
N ILE A 332 -7.21 14.20 -6.82
CA ILE A 332 -6.81 13.19 -7.81
C ILE A 332 -6.38 13.86 -9.12
N TYR A 333 -7.16 14.83 -9.64
CA TYR A 333 -6.79 15.58 -10.85
C TYR A 333 -5.49 16.38 -10.67
N MET A 334 -5.33 17.04 -9.51
CA MET A 334 -4.10 17.80 -9.19
C MET A 334 -2.86 16.88 -9.18
N LYS A 335 -2.96 15.69 -8.60
CA LYS A 335 -1.86 14.69 -8.60
C LYS A 335 -1.55 14.17 -10.01
N ARG A 336 -2.51 14.13 -10.89
CA ARG A 336 -2.33 13.75 -12.31
C ARG A 336 -1.84 14.90 -13.20
N GLY A 337 -1.70 16.10 -12.66
CA GLY A 337 -1.28 17.30 -13.40
C GLY A 337 -2.43 18.03 -14.13
N ASP A 338 -3.66 17.53 -14.09
CA ASP A 338 -4.84 18.21 -14.67
C ASP A 338 -5.32 19.30 -13.70
N ASN A 339 -4.52 20.40 -13.67
CA ASN A 339 -4.78 21.50 -12.75
C ASN A 339 -6.06 22.29 -13.09
N ILE A 340 -6.50 22.26 -14.35
CA ILE A 340 -7.74 22.93 -14.77
C ILE A 340 -8.95 22.26 -14.14
N LYS A 341 -9.07 20.93 -14.27
CA LYS A 341 -10.16 20.21 -13.64
C LYS A 341 -10.07 20.26 -12.11
N ALA A 342 -8.86 20.14 -11.56
CA ALA A 342 -8.65 20.28 -10.13
C ALA A 342 -9.15 21.63 -9.60
N TYR A 343 -8.81 22.72 -10.30
CA TYR A 343 -9.28 24.06 -9.97
C TYR A 343 -10.81 24.15 -9.97
N THR A 344 -11.46 23.59 -10.99
CA THR A 344 -12.94 23.63 -11.13
C THR A 344 -13.63 23.04 -9.90
N TYR A 345 -13.16 21.88 -9.41
CA TYR A 345 -13.79 21.22 -8.26
C TYR A 345 -13.42 21.88 -6.92
N TYR A 346 -12.17 22.29 -6.71
CA TYR A 346 -11.79 23.04 -5.51
C TYR A 346 -12.54 24.37 -5.42
N TYR A 347 -12.60 25.11 -6.53
CA TYR A 347 -13.25 26.40 -6.57
C TYR A 347 -14.77 26.29 -6.35
N LYS A 348 -15.41 25.23 -6.88
CA LYS A 348 -16.83 24.94 -6.62
C LYS A 348 -17.12 24.77 -5.12
N VAL A 349 -16.29 24.01 -4.39
CA VAL A 349 -16.44 23.84 -2.95
C VAL A 349 -16.23 25.18 -2.22
N TYR A 350 -15.21 25.93 -2.59
CA TYR A 350 -14.94 27.26 -2.03
C TYR A 350 -16.08 28.25 -2.26
N GLN A 351 -16.69 28.25 -3.45
CA GLN A 351 -17.85 29.12 -3.75
C GLN A 351 -19.08 28.81 -2.86
N LYS A 352 -19.28 27.52 -2.55
CA LYS A 352 -20.39 27.09 -1.70
C LYS A 352 -20.11 27.41 -0.22
N GLU A 353 -18.86 27.23 0.22
CA GLU A 353 -18.42 27.44 1.58
C GLU A 353 -17.10 28.23 1.61
N ALA A 354 -17.19 29.56 1.66
CA ALA A 354 -16.00 30.42 1.66
C ALA A 354 -15.09 30.24 2.90
N ALA A 355 -15.59 29.65 3.98
CA ALA A 355 -14.81 29.33 5.18
C ALA A 355 -13.95 28.07 5.01
N ASN A 356 -14.12 27.29 3.93
CA ASN A 356 -13.35 26.09 3.67
C ASN A 356 -11.93 26.40 3.17
N ILE A 357 -11.04 26.62 4.13
CA ILE A 357 -9.62 26.98 3.88
C ILE A 357 -8.90 25.90 3.04
N LYS A 358 -9.26 24.60 3.18
CA LYS A 358 -8.65 23.54 2.38
C LYS A 358 -9.03 23.66 0.90
N ALA A 359 -10.29 23.96 0.60
CA ALA A 359 -10.76 24.20 -0.74
C ALA A 359 -10.10 25.45 -1.34
N LEU A 360 -10.03 26.54 -0.58
CA LEU A 360 -9.37 27.79 -0.97
C LEU A 360 -7.89 27.56 -1.30
N LYS A 361 -7.13 26.87 -0.43
CA LYS A 361 -5.72 26.50 -0.68
C LYS A 361 -5.55 25.68 -1.96
N GLY A 362 -6.43 24.69 -2.16
CA GLY A 362 -6.42 23.86 -3.35
C GLY A 362 -6.73 24.65 -4.62
N ALA A 363 -7.77 25.50 -4.58
CA ALA A 363 -8.15 26.35 -5.70
C ALA A 363 -7.05 27.36 -6.06
N ALA A 364 -6.44 28.03 -5.07
CA ALA A 364 -5.36 28.99 -5.30
C ALA A 364 -4.15 28.34 -5.97
N LEU A 365 -3.71 27.18 -5.45
CA LEU A 365 -2.56 26.44 -5.99
C LEU A 365 -2.83 25.95 -7.42
N THR A 366 -4.00 25.38 -7.66
CA THR A 366 -4.34 24.83 -8.97
C THR A 366 -4.63 25.92 -10.01
N ALA A 367 -5.18 27.07 -9.59
CA ALA A 367 -5.27 28.26 -10.44
C ALA A 367 -3.88 28.76 -10.88
N PHE A 368 -2.93 28.82 -9.93
CA PHE A 368 -1.56 29.21 -10.25
C PHE A 368 -0.90 28.21 -11.22
N ARG A 369 -1.02 26.92 -10.98
CA ARG A 369 -0.44 25.85 -11.83
C ARG A 369 -1.10 25.73 -13.20
N SER A 370 -2.35 26.16 -13.34
CA SER A 370 -3.05 26.24 -14.64
C SER A 370 -2.87 27.59 -15.34
N GLU A 371 -1.93 28.41 -14.85
CA GLU A 371 -1.58 29.74 -15.37
C GLU A 371 -2.75 30.76 -15.31
N ASN A 372 -3.80 30.47 -14.56
CA ASN A 372 -4.86 31.43 -14.26
C ASN A 372 -4.44 32.36 -13.12
N TYR A 373 -3.46 33.23 -13.42
CA TYR A 373 -2.81 34.07 -12.42
C TYR A 373 -3.76 35.13 -11.83
N VAL A 374 -4.76 35.57 -12.59
CA VAL A 374 -5.78 36.51 -12.08
C VAL A 374 -6.60 35.89 -10.96
N SER A 375 -7.08 34.67 -11.18
CA SER A 375 -7.80 33.92 -10.14
C SER A 375 -6.89 33.54 -8.98
N ALA A 376 -5.66 33.11 -9.28
CA ALA A 376 -4.68 32.77 -8.26
C ALA A 376 -4.39 33.95 -7.32
N ALA A 377 -4.13 35.14 -7.86
CA ALA A 377 -3.90 36.35 -7.07
C ALA A 377 -5.08 36.67 -6.14
N LYS A 378 -6.33 36.61 -6.63
CA LYS A 378 -7.52 36.86 -5.82
C LYS A 378 -7.68 35.82 -4.69
N LEU A 379 -7.46 34.54 -4.99
CA LEU A 379 -7.61 33.47 -4.01
C LEU A 379 -6.51 33.48 -2.95
N TYR A 380 -5.26 33.76 -3.33
CA TYR A 380 -4.17 33.95 -2.38
C TYR A 380 -4.35 35.22 -1.52
N ASP A 381 -4.87 36.31 -2.12
CA ASP A 381 -5.24 37.51 -1.35
C ASP A 381 -6.28 37.22 -0.29
N ALA A 382 -7.36 36.50 -0.66
CA ALA A 382 -8.38 36.05 0.29
C ALA A 382 -7.80 35.15 1.38
N LEU A 383 -6.89 34.24 1.01
CA LEU A 383 -6.25 33.33 1.96
C LEU A 383 -5.40 34.07 2.99
N ILE A 384 -4.62 35.07 2.55
CA ILE A 384 -3.69 35.84 3.38
C ILE A 384 -4.45 36.90 4.21
N ASN A 385 -5.26 37.72 3.56
CA ASN A 385 -5.84 38.91 4.18
C ASN A 385 -7.19 38.65 4.85
N THR A 386 -8.00 37.72 4.34
CA THR A 386 -9.31 37.39 4.94
C THR A 386 -9.20 36.29 5.97
N HIS A 387 -8.42 35.22 5.69
CA HIS A 387 -8.29 34.08 6.59
C HIS A 387 -7.02 34.10 7.45
N GLY A 388 -6.15 35.12 7.30
CA GLY A 388 -4.97 35.31 8.15
C GLY A 388 -3.88 34.25 7.97
N GLU A 389 -3.84 33.56 6.83
CA GLU A 389 -2.89 32.47 6.56
C GLU A 389 -1.52 33.05 6.17
N LYS A 390 -0.62 33.16 7.14
CA LYS A 390 0.68 33.81 6.99
C LYS A 390 1.80 32.89 6.50
N ALA A 391 1.49 31.66 6.04
CA ALA A 391 2.53 30.76 5.53
C ALA A 391 3.31 31.44 4.36
N MET A 392 4.63 31.49 4.49
CA MET A 392 5.55 32.12 3.52
C MET A 392 5.24 31.69 2.09
N LYS A 393 5.05 30.40 1.86
CA LYS A 393 4.78 29.85 0.54
C LYS A 393 3.53 30.46 -0.13
N HIS A 394 2.46 30.72 0.62
CA HIS A 394 1.24 31.33 0.07
C HIS A 394 1.49 32.79 -0.32
N GLN A 395 2.26 33.53 0.50
CA GLN A 395 2.64 34.90 0.20
C GLN A 395 3.54 34.99 -1.04
N VAL A 396 4.49 34.06 -1.20
CA VAL A 396 5.34 33.98 -2.41
C VAL A 396 4.50 33.69 -3.65
N TYR A 397 3.57 32.70 -3.62
CA TYR A 397 2.70 32.43 -4.76
C TYR A 397 1.76 33.60 -5.08
N TYR A 398 1.30 34.35 -4.06
CA TYR A 398 0.58 35.61 -4.28
C TYR A 398 1.40 36.62 -5.07
N CYS A 399 2.63 36.91 -4.63
CA CYS A 399 3.53 37.84 -5.30
C CYS A 399 3.87 37.37 -6.71
N LEU A 400 4.16 36.06 -6.90
CA LEU A 400 4.41 35.52 -8.25
C LEU A 400 3.18 35.66 -9.15
N SER A 401 1.97 35.51 -8.62
CA SER A 401 0.74 35.74 -9.38
C SER A 401 0.61 37.22 -9.79
N LEU A 402 0.92 38.15 -8.88
CA LEU A 402 0.93 39.60 -9.16
C LEU A 402 1.96 39.95 -10.25
N LEU A 403 3.18 39.41 -10.21
CA LEU A 403 4.20 39.61 -11.26
C LEU A 403 3.69 39.15 -12.63
N ARG A 404 3.00 38.01 -12.67
CA ARG A 404 2.45 37.43 -13.93
C ARG A 404 1.29 38.23 -14.53
N ILE A 405 0.52 38.95 -13.71
CA ILE A 405 -0.59 39.83 -14.20
C ILE A 405 -0.14 41.26 -14.43
N GLY A 406 1.14 41.57 -14.16
CA GLY A 406 1.72 42.89 -14.42
C GLY A 406 1.65 43.89 -13.26
N ASP A 407 1.15 43.50 -12.08
CA ASP A 407 1.14 44.31 -10.85
C ASP A 407 2.50 44.21 -10.13
N ILE A 408 3.55 44.66 -10.84
CA ILE A 408 4.94 44.45 -10.47
C ILE A 408 5.29 45.20 -9.19
N ASP A 409 4.84 46.46 -9.04
CA ASP A 409 5.21 47.29 -7.90
C ASP A 409 4.64 46.75 -6.59
N LYS A 410 3.41 46.31 -6.61
CA LYS A 410 2.78 45.67 -5.46
C LYS A 410 3.47 44.38 -5.09
N ALA A 411 3.84 43.56 -6.09
CA ALA A 411 4.55 42.31 -5.88
C ALA A 411 5.90 42.53 -5.23
N VAL A 412 6.71 43.45 -5.78
CA VAL A 412 8.07 43.76 -5.28
C VAL A 412 8.02 44.33 -3.86
N SER A 413 7.07 45.22 -3.57
CA SER A 413 6.88 45.77 -2.21
C SER A 413 6.61 44.64 -1.19
N ASN A 414 5.73 43.69 -1.54
CA ASN A 414 5.46 42.54 -0.67
C ASN A 414 6.68 41.61 -0.57
N LEU A 415 7.42 41.38 -1.63
CA LEU A 415 8.60 40.50 -1.63
C LEU A 415 9.75 41.13 -0.80
N TYR A 416 9.94 42.43 -0.81
CA TYR A 416 10.86 43.08 0.11
C TYR A 416 10.47 42.84 1.58
N ARG A 417 9.18 42.97 1.93
CA ARG A 417 8.72 42.64 3.29
C ARG A 417 9.03 41.20 3.65
N LEU A 418 8.77 40.26 2.72
CA LEU A 418 9.04 38.83 2.94
C LEU A 418 10.53 38.54 3.09
N SER A 419 11.40 39.24 2.37
CA SER A 419 12.86 39.05 2.50
C SER A 419 13.41 39.52 3.86
N PHE A 420 12.74 40.47 4.53
CA PHE A 420 13.04 40.82 5.93
C PHE A 420 12.50 39.85 6.94
N GLU A 421 11.31 39.27 6.69
CA GLU A 421 10.70 38.25 7.59
C GLU A 421 11.40 36.89 7.48
N PHE A 422 11.82 36.49 6.28
CA PHE A 422 12.40 35.19 5.96
C PHE A 422 13.79 35.40 5.30
N THR A 423 14.74 35.83 6.11
CA THR A 423 16.11 36.02 5.69
C THR A 423 16.71 34.70 5.15
N ASP A 424 17.52 34.78 4.11
CA ASP A 424 18.18 33.62 3.47
C ASP A 424 17.27 32.58 2.83
N ASN A 425 15.97 32.88 2.64
CA ASN A 425 15.09 31.96 1.97
C ASN A 425 15.18 32.05 0.44
N ALA A 426 15.70 30.99 -0.18
CA ALA A 426 15.95 30.94 -1.62
C ALA A 426 14.69 31.15 -2.48
N GLU A 427 13.48 30.74 -2.03
CA GLU A 427 12.24 30.97 -2.81
C GLU A 427 11.86 32.44 -2.80
N VAL A 428 12.01 33.13 -1.67
CA VAL A 428 11.76 34.59 -1.55
C VAL A 428 12.77 35.39 -2.36
N ILE A 429 14.05 35.04 -2.23
CA ILE A 429 15.15 35.73 -2.95
C ILE A 429 14.95 35.62 -4.47
N ARG A 430 14.64 34.43 -4.97
CA ARG A 430 14.36 34.19 -6.40
C ARG A 430 13.16 35.00 -6.91
N ALA A 431 12.07 35.02 -6.12
CA ALA A 431 10.88 35.77 -6.49
C ALA A 431 11.15 37.28 -6.49
N LEU A 432 11.91 37.78 -5.51
CA LEU A 432 12.31 39.21 -5.45
C LEU A 432 13.21 39.58 -6.62
N ALA A 433 14.23 38.76 -6.92
CA ALA A 433 15.10 38.99 -8.06
C ALA A 433 14.32 39.06 -9.38
N LEU A 434 13.37 38.13 -9.59
CA LEU A 434 12.48 38.17 -10.75
C LEU A 434 11.67 39.46 -10.81
N GLY A 435 11.09 39.91 -9.70
CA GLY A 435 10.34 41.16 -9.64
C GLY A 435 11.19 42.37 -9.96
N LEU A 436 12.41 42.43 -9.45
CA LEU A 436 13.36 43.52 -9.73
C LEU A 436 13.80 43.58 -11.20
N VAL A 437 14.03 42.41 -11.82
CA VAL A 437 14.33 42.33 -13.26
C VAL A 437 13.16 42.90 -14.08
N LEU A 438 11.93 42.53 -13.72
CA LEU A 438 10.71 43.03 -14.40
C LEU A 438 10.51 44.56 -14.20
N GLN A 439 11.03 45.12 -13.09
CA GLN A 439 11.09 46.58 -12.88
C GLN A 439 12.24 47.26 -13.63
N GLY A 440 13.12 46.52 -14.31
CA GLY A 440 14.34 47.06 -14.95
C GLY A 440 15.49 47.33 -13.99
N LYS A 441 15.44 46.88 -12.74
CA LYS A 441 16.46 47.06 -11.69
C LYS A 441 17.42 45.88 -11.62
N THR A 442 18.10 45.60 -12.73
CA THR A 442 18.93 44.41 -12.91
C THR A 442 20.08 44.30 -11.90
N ASP A 443 20.75 45.43 -11.61
CA ASP A 443 21.89 45.47 -10.67
C ASP A 443 21.45 45.12 -9.24
N GLN A 444 20.27 45.59 -8.82
CA GLN A 444 19.71 45.26 -7.53
C GLN A 444 19.27 43.75 -7.46
N ALA A 445 18.77 43.24 -8.58
CA ALA A 445 18.41 41.82 -8.67
C ALA A 445 19.65 40.94 -8.49
N ILE A 446 20.78 41.29 -9.15
CA ILE A 446 22.04 40.56 -9.03
C ILE A 446 22.56 40.63 -7.57
N SER A 447 22.59 41.82 -6.98
CA SER A 447 23.05 42.00 -5.59
C SER A 447 22.24 41.14 -4.60
N ASN A 448 20.91 41.10 -4.73
CA ASN A 448 20.06 40.30 -3.84
C ASN A 448 20.14 38.77 -4.10
N TYR A 449 20.60 38.33 -5.27
CA TYR A 449 20.73 36.95 -5.62
C TYR A 449 22.08 36.35 -5.24
N VAL A 450 23.13 37.16 -5.18
CA VAL A 450 24.51 36.75 -4.86
C VAL A 450 24.80 36.88 -3.36
N ALA A 451 24.09 37.76 -2.64
CA ALA A 451 24.20 37.91 -1.19
C ALA A 451 23.54 36.73 -0.47
#